data_01966b8287a16a7a1d893c1f42bb0ebc
#
_entry.id   01966b8287a16a7a1d893c1f42bb0ebc
#
_cell.length_a   1.000
_cell.length_b   1.000
_cell.length_c   1.000
_cell.angle_alpha   90.00
_cell.angle_beta   90.00
_cell.angle_gamma   90.00
#
_symmetry.space_group_name_H-M   'P 1'
#
loop_
_entity.id
_entity.type
_entity.pdbx_description
1 polymer ?
#
loop_
_entity_poly.entity_id
_entity_poly.type
_entity_poly.pdbx_seq_one_letter_code
_entity_poly.pdbx_strand_id
1 'polypeptide(L)'
;MPPYAAAAGRPAWSALPAALRGAVAERLGGPVVAVRPAAGGFTRGFAGLLHTADGSASFVKAAAAAEHPHLVEWYAREAAILDRLPVGLPVPRRRFTLHASGWYALGVDAIAGRPPASRDELTAVAH
;
A
#
# COMPACT_ATOMS: atom_id res chain seq x y z
N MET A 1 -24.02 -9.82 3.99
CA MET A 1 -23.61 -9.56 3.61
C MET A 1 -23.00 -8.83 3.59
N PRO A 2 -22.68 -8.79 3.64
CA PRO A 2 -22.09 -8.15 3.53
C PRO A 2 -21.62 -7.50 2.98
N PRO A 3 -21.46 -7.35 3.03
CA PRO A 3 -21.03 -6.80 2.59
C PRO A 3 -20.51 -6.06 2.15
N TYR A 4 -20.64 -5.65 1.95
CA TYR A 4 -20.30 -5.06 1.57
C TYR A 4 -19.43 -4.61 1.59
N ALA A 5 -19.78 -4.62 2.09
CA ALA A 5 -18.77 -4.08 2.52
C ALA A 5 -17.60 -4.47 1.90
N ALA A 6 -17.37 -5.40 2.40
CA ALA A 6 -16.39 -5.94 1.69
C ALA A 6 -16.64 -5.43 0.39
N ALA A 7 -17.76 -4.92 0.42
CA ALA A 7 -18.24 -4.34 -0.71
C ALA A 7 -17.20 -3.67 -1.48
N ALA A 8 -16.37 -3.00 -0.93
CA ALA A 8 -15.37 -2.33 -1.70
C ALA A 8 -14.46 -3.32 -2.42
N GLY A 9 -14.58 -4.60 -2.11
CA GLY A 9 -13.74 -5.58 -2.75
C GLY A 9 -12.31 -5.61 -2.27
N ARG A 10 -11.97 -4.80 -1.30
CA ARG A 10 -10.63 -4.79 -0.76
C ARG A 10 -10.51 -5.77 0.39
N PRO A 11 -9.50 -6.64 0.38
CA PRO A 11 -9.28 -7.52 1.52
C PRO A 11 -8.75 -6.72 2.71
N ALA A 12 -9.03 -7.22 3.90
CA ALA A 12 -8.44 -6.67 5.10
C ALA A 12 -6.99 -7.10 5.19
N TRP A 13 -6.19 -6.31 5.91
CA TRP A 13 -4.78 -6.67 6.12
C TRP A 13 -4.67 -8.08 6.68
N SER A 14 -5.52 -8.39 7.67
CA SER A 14 -5.45 -9.70 8.32
C SER A 14 -5.83 -10.86 7.41
N ALA A 15 -6.47 -10.57 6.29
CA ALA A 15 -6.83 -11.61 5.33
C ALA A 15 -5.71 -11.93 4.36
N LEU A 16 -4.65 -11.14 4.34
CA LEU A 16 -3.54 -11.39 3.43
C LEU A 16 -2.70 -12.55 3.95
N PRO A 17 -1.98 -13.25 3.07
CA PRO A 17 -1.15 -14.37 3.51
C PRO A 17 -0.15 -13.97 4.59
N ALA A 18 0.05 -14.84 5.55
CA ALA A 18 0.96 -14.54 6.66
C ALA A 18 2.37 -14.27 6.17
N ALA A 19 2.81 -14.99 5.15
CA ALA A 19 4.16 -14.77 4.62
C ALA A 19 4.29 -13.38 4.00
N LEU A 20 3.23 -12.91 3.35
CA LEU A 20 3.23 -11.56 2.79
C LEU A 20 3.29 -10.52 3.90
N ARG A 21 2.44 -10.70 4.92
CA ARG A 21 2.42 -9.75 6.04
C ARG A 21 3.77 -9.69 6.74
N GLY A 22 4.40 -10.83 6.92
CA GLY A 22 5.72 -10.87 7.55
C GLY A 22 6.78 -10.19 6.71
N ALA A 23 6.74 -10.41 5.40
CA ALA A 23 7.71 -9.79 4.51
C ALA A 23 7.54 -8.27 4.50
N VAL A 24 6.29 -7.80 4.51
CA VAL A 24 6.04 -6.36 4.56
C VAL A 24 6.53 -5.78 5.88
N ALA A 25 6.24 -6.45 7.00
CA ALA A 25 6.68 -5.97 8.30
C ALA A 25 8.20 -5.87 8.36
N GLU A 26 8.89 -6.84 7.76
CA GLU A 26 10.35 -6.82 7.70
C GLU A 26 10.84 -5.59 6.96
N ARG A 27 10.23 -5.29 5.84
CA ARG A 27 10.64 -4.13 5.05
C ARG A 27 10.31 -2.82 5.76
N LEU A 28 9.29 -2.83 6.60
CA LEU A 28 8.93 -1.65 7.38
C LEU A 28 9.75 -1.48 8.65
N GLY A 29 10.50 -2.51 9.03
CA GLY A 29 11.41 -2.40 10.15
C GLY A 29 10.84 -2.86 11.47
N GLY A 30 9.65 -3.47 11.47
CA GLY A 30 9.08 -3.98 12.70
C GLY A 30 7.63 -4.39 12.54
N PRO A 31 7.03 -4.88 13.61
CA PRO A 31 5.66 -5.37 13.52
C PRO A 31 4.67 -4.26 13.22
N VAL A 32 3.66 -4.62 12.44
CA VAL A 32 2.56 -3.70 12.13
C VAL A 32 1.61 -3.74 13.33
N VAL A 33 1.39 -2.59 13.94
CA VAL A 33 0.57 -2.51 15.14
C VAL A 33 -0.78 -1.87 14.90
N ALA A 34 -0.95 -1.19 13.76
CA ALA A 34 -2.23 -0.58 13.43
C ALA A 34 -2.34 -0.45 11.92
N VAL A 35 -3.56 -0.57 11.42
CA VAL A 35 -3.83 -0.48 10.00
C VAL A 35 -5.00 0.47 9.80
N ARG A 36 -4.82 1.43 8.91
CA ARG A 36 -5.92 2.29 8.50
C ARG A 36 -6.21 2.02 7.04
N PRO A 37 -7.28 1.30 6.72
CA PRO A 37 -7.59 0.99 5.33
C PRO A 37 -7.86 2.24 4.53
N ALA A 38 -7.47 2.24 3.27
CA ALA A 38 -7.79 3.34 2.38
C ALA A 38 -9.28 3.37 2.12
N ALA A 39 -9.83 4.58 2.08
CA ALA A 39 -11.26 4.76 1.84
C ALA A 39 -11.53 4.80 0.34
N GLY A 40 -12.69 4.29 -0.04
CA GLY A 40 -13.14 4.38 -1.42
C GLY A 40 -12.32 3.50 -2.36
N GLY A 41 -12.41 3.82 -3.63
CA GLY A 41 -11.69 3.08 -4.62
C GLY A 41 -12.44 1.85 -5.09
N PHE A 42 -12.03 1.36 -6.25
CA PHE A 42 -12.71 0.23 -6.86
C PHE A 42 -11.79 -0.94 -7.12
N THR A 43 -10.55 -0.86 -6.66
CA THR A 43 -9.62 -1.97 -6.87
C THR A 43 -9.88 -3.05 -5.85
N ARG A 44 -9.48 -4.25 -6.19
CA ARG A 44 -9.65 -5.40 -5.31
C ARG A 44 -8.37 -5.75 -4.56
N GLY A 45 -7.37 -4.91 -4.67
CA GLY A 45 -6.15 -5.10 -3.93
C GLY A 45 -6.25 -4.46 -2.56
N PHE A 46 -5.35 -4.86 -1.68
CA PHE A 46 -5.24 -4.21 -0.39
C PHE A 46 -4.61 -2.83 -0.56
N ALA A 47 -5.12 -1.88 0.18
CA ALA A 47 -4.49 -0.56 0.27
C ALA A 47 -4.75 -0.01 1.66
N GLY A 48 -3.71 0.50 2.29
CA GLY A 48 -3.88 1.05 3.62
C GLY A 48 -2.60 1.63 4.19
N LEU A 49 -2.77 2.43 5.23
CA LEU A 49 -1.65 3.01 5.97
C LEU A 49 -1.32 2.05 7.09
N LEU A 50 -0.08 1.60 7.13
CA LEU A 50 0.39 0.67 8.15
C LEU A 50 1.29 1.41 9.12
N HIS A 51 0.98 1.26 10.42
CA HIS A 51 1.80 1.83 11.47
C HIS A 51 2.60 0.74 12.14
N THR A 52 3.87 0.97 12.35
CA THR A 52 4.74 0.01 13.00
C THR A 52 5.02 0.44 14.43
N ALA A 53 5.54 -0.51 15.21
CA ALA A 53 5.75 -0.28 16.64
C ALA A 53 6.70 0.87 16.92
N ASP A 54 7.58 1.19 15.97
CA ASP A 54 8.54 2.28 16.16
C ASP A 54 7.94 3.66 15.86
N GLY A 55 6.66 3.72 15.56
CA GLY A 55 5.99 4.99 15.32
C GLY A 55 5.99 5.45 13.88
N SER A 56 6.59 4.70 12.98
CA SER A 56 6.58 5.13 11.58
C SER A 56 5.32 4.63 10.87
N ALA A 57 5.04 5.22 9.72
CA ALA A 57 3.87 4.87 8.94
C ALA A 57 4.23 4.82 7.47
N SER A 58 3.64 3.86 6.77
CA SER A 58 3.86 3.70 5.34
C SER A 58 2.55 3.30 4.68
N PHE A 59 2.33 3.78 3.48
CA PHE A 59 1.14 3.39 2.73
C PHE A 59 1.52 2.20 1.86
N VAL A 60 0.73 1.13 1.95
CA VAL A 60 1.06 -0.11 1.27
C VAL A 60 -0.11 -0.53 0.39
N LYS A 61 0.21 -0.91 -0.84
CA LYS A 61 -0.75 -1.48 -1.79
C LYS A 61 -0.26 -2.87 -2.14
N ALA A 62 -1.18 -3.82 -2.22
CA ALA A 62 -0.80 -5.19 -2.54
C ALA A 62 -1.91 -5.88 -3.31
N ALA A 63 -1.53 -6.78 -4.20
CA ALA A 63 -2.49 -7.52 -4.99
C ALA A 63 -1.96 -8.90 -5.31
N ALA A 64 -2.87 -9.86 -5.40
CA ALA A 64 -2.54 -11.22 -5.78
C ALA A 64 -2.28 -11.25 -7.29
N ALA A 65 -1.09 -11.66 -7.68
CA ALA A 65 -0.68 -11.57 -9.07
C ALA A 65 -1.54 -12.43 -9.99
N ALA A 66 -1.93 -13.62 -9.53
CA ALA A 66 -2.71 -14.51 -10.36
C ALA A 66 -4.13 -14.01 -10.56
N GLU A 67 -4.68 -13.32 -9.55
CA GLU A 67 -6.06 -12.86 -9.61
C GLU A 67 -6.20 -11.48 -10.20
N HIS A 68 -5.20 -10.64 -9.99
CA HIS A 68 -5.28 -9.23 -10.40
C HIS A 68 -4.00 -8.76 -11.06
N PRO A 69 -3.64 -9.36 -12.20
CA PRO A 69 -2.38 -8.98 -12.86
C PRO A 69 -2.36 -7.51 -13.29
N HIS A 70 -3.51 -6.94 -13.58
CA HIS A 70 -3.53 -5.51 -13.96
C HIS A 70 -3.12 -4.63 -12.80
N LEU A 71 -3.54 -4.97 -11.58
CA LEU A 71 -3.16 -4.18 -10.43
C LEU A 71 -1.66 -4.29 -10.18
N VAL A 72 -1.11 -5.47 -10.36
CA VAL A 72 0.32 -5.66 -10.19
C VAL A 72 1.08 -4.79 -11.17
N GLU A 73 0.63 -4.77 -12.43
CA GLU A 73 1.26 -3.93 -13.43
C GLU A 73 1.17 -2.45 -13.06
N TRP A 74 0.02 -2.03 -12.57
CA TRP A 74 -0.16 -0.63 -12.18
C TRP A 74 0.75 -0.27 -11.02
N TYR A 75 0.82 -1.14 -10.02
CA TYR A 75 1.67 -0.86 -8.86
C TYR A 75 3.14 -0.82 -9.26
N ALA A 76 3.57 -1.71 -10.15
CA ALA A 76 4.94 -1.72 -10.63
C ALA A 76 5.25 -0.45 -11.41
N ARG A 77 4.29 0.02 -12.19
CA ARG A 77 4.47 1.26 -12.95
C ARG A 77 4.53 2.45 -12.01
N GLU A 78 3.68 2.45 -10.99
CA GLU A 78 3.70 3.51 -10.00
C GLU A 78 5.06 3.58 -9.31
N ALA A 79 5.61 2.43 -8.95
CA ALA A 79 6.92 2.38 -8.32
C ALA A 79 7.99 2.97 -9.24
N ALA A 80 7.92 2.63 -10.52
CA ALA A 80 8.90 3.14 -11.48
C ALA A 80 8.78 4.64 -11.65
N ILE A 81 7.54 5.15 -11.63
CA ILE A 81 7.33 6.59 -11.74
C ILE A 81 7.90 7.30 -10.52
N LEU A 82 7.65 6.77 -9.33
CA LEU A 82 8.17 7.38 -8.11
C LEU A 82 9.69 7.42 -8.11
N ASP A 83 10.33 6.39 -8.65
CA ASP A 83 11.78 6.33 -8.70
C ASP A 83 12.37 7.39 -9.64
N ARG A 84 11.59 7.86 -10.58
CA ARG A 84 12.07 8.83 -11.56
C ARG A 84 11.82 10.28 -11.17
N LEU A 85 11.03 10.49 -10.11
CA LEU A 85 10.75 11.85 -9.70
C LEU A 85 11.98 12.49 -9.07
N PRO A 86 12.18 13.79 -9.30
CA PRO A 86 13.34 14.48 -8.73
C PRO A 86 13.29 14.47 -7.21
N VAL A 87 14.47 14.43 -6.63
CA VAL A 87 14.61 14.55 -5.19
C VAL A 87 14.13 15.94 -4.77
N GLY A 88 13.42 16.01 -3.65
CA GLY A 88 12.98 17.29 -3.12
C GLY A 88 11.53 17.61 -3.40
N LEU A 89 10.87 16.86 -4.28
CA LEU A 89 9.46 17.07 -4.47
C LEU A 89 8.68 16.56 -3.26
N PRO A 90 7.59 17.25 -2.90
CA PRO A 90 6.78 16.83 -1.74
C PRO A 90 5.85 15.69 -2.08
N VAL A 91 6.42 14.57 -2.53
CA VAL A 91 5.67 13.38 -2.90
C VAL A 91 6.17 12.20 -2.10
N PRO A 92 5.33 11.19 -1.89
CA PRO A 92 5.79 9.99 -1.20
C PRO A 92 6.91 9.32 -1.97
N ARG A 93 7.83 8.73 -1.25
CA ARG A 93 8.95 8.02 -1.86
C ARG A 93 8.69 6.53 -1.76
N ARG A 94 9.10 5.81 -2.80
CA ARG A 94 9.00 4.36 -2.77
C ARG A 94 9.91 3.83 -1.65
N ARG A 95 9.33 3.04 -0.78
CA ARG A 95 10.09 2.43 0.29
C ARG A 95 10.52 1.02 -0.10
N PHE A 96 9.63 0.26 -0.71
CA PHE A 96 9.96 -1.09 -1.13
C PHE A 96 8.95 -1.59 -2.17
N THR A 97 9.37 -2.61 -2.90
CA THR A 97 8.48 -3.48 -3.63
C THR A 97 8.91 -4.89 -3.29
N LEU A 98 7.96 -5.82 -3.24
CA LEU A 98 8.31 -7.20 -2.95
C LEU A 98 7.26 -8.15 -3.51
N HIS A 99 7.67 -9.40 -3.65
CA HIS A 99 6.80 -10.50 -4.02
C HIS A 99 6.86 -11.54 -2.92
N ALA A 100 5.70 -12.03 -2.51
CA ALA A 100 5.63 -13.09 -1.50
C ALA A 100 4.29 -13.79 -1.63
N SER A 101 4.31 -15.11 -1.57
CA SER A 101 3.09 -15.93 -1.61
C SER A 101 2.19 -15.61 -2.79
N GLY A 102 2.78 -15.26 -3.94
CA GLY A 102 2.00 -14.94 -5.13
C GLY A 102 1.39 -13.56 -5.13
N TRP A 103 1.78 -12.73 -4.20
CA TRP A 103 1.33 -11.33 -4.12
C TRP A 103 2.46 -10.39 -4.44
N TYR A 104 2.10 -9.22 -4.94
CA TYR A 104 3.02 -8.11 -5.15
C TYR A 104 2.63 -6.97 -4.23
N ALA A 105 3.59 -6.36 -3.58
CA ALA A 105 3.32 -5.25 -2.67
C ALA A 105 4.23 -4.08 -2.98
N LEU A 106 3.66 -2.89 -2.88
CA LEU A 106 4.38 -1.62 -3.02
C LEU A 106 4.17 -0.82 -1.77
N GLY A 107 5.25 -0.40 -1.13
CA GLY A 107 5.18 0.46 0.04
C GLY A 107 5.80 1.80 -0.25
N VAL A 108 5.15 2.86 0.19
CA VAL A 108 5.68 4.21 0.08
C VAL A 108 5.65 4.87 1.45
N ASP A 109 6.59 5.75 1.68
CA ASP A 109 6.64 6.47 2.95
C ASP A 109 5.52 7.49 3.02
N ALA A 110 4.97 7.65 4.20
CA ALA A 110 4.03 8.72 4.43
C ALA A 110 4.79 10.04 4.39
N ILE A 111 4.11 11.08 3.92
CA ILE A 111 4.71 12.40 3.90
C ILE A 111 4.83 12.89 5.33
N ALA A 112 6.04 13.30 5.70
CA ALA A 112 6.30 13.69 7.07
C ALA A 112 5.41 14.85 7.49
N GLY A 113 4.96 14.78 8.72
CA GLY A 113 4.22 15.90 9.29
C GLY A 113 2.75 15.89 9.00
N ARG A 114 2.26 14.93 8.21
CA ARG A 114 0.83 14.85 8.03
C ARG A 114 0.44 13.53 7.40
N PRO A 115 -0.75 13.06 7.73
CA PRO A 115 -1.23 11.82 7.19
C PRO A 115 -1.49 11.97 5.70
N PRO A 116 -1.15 10.97 4.91
CA PRO A 116 -1.51 10.96 3.50
C PRO A 116 -2.97 10.55 3.37
N ALA A 117 -3.77 11.02 4.26
CA ALA A 117 -5.12 10.54 4.36
C ALA A 117 -6.02 11.16 3.34
N SER A 118 -5.66 12.30 2.81
CA SER A 118 -6.48 12.95 1.82
C SER A 118 -6.37 12.17 0.51
N ARG A 119 -7.47 11.57 0.12
CA ARG A 119 -7.46 10.87 -1.14
C ARG A 119 -7.23 11.81 -2.30
N ASP A 120 -7.75 13.01 -2.18
CA ASP A 120 -7.55 13.99 -3.24
C ASP A 120 -6.09 14.34 -3.38
N GLU A 121 -5.41 14.45 -2.27
CA GLU A 121 -3.99 14.74 -2.28
C GLU A 121 -3.20 13.62 -2.92
N LEU A 122 -3.52 12.38 -2.55
CA LEU A 122 -2.84 11.25 -3.14
C LEU A 122 -3.13 11.13 -4.63
N THR A 123 -4.37 11.41 -5.01
CA THR A 123 -4.75 11.36 -6.41
C THR A 123 -4.00 12.41 -7.21
N ALA A 124 -3.86 13.61 -6.66
CA ALA A 124 -3.14 14.66 -7.34
C ALA A 124 -1.68 14.29 -7.53
N VAL A 125 -1.09 13.65 -6.54
CA VAL A 125 0.31 13.20 -6.65
C VAL A 125 0.44 12.11 -7.70
N ALA A 126 -0.53 11.24 -7.78
CA ALA A 126 -0.46 10.12 -8.71
C ALA A 126 -0.64 10.56 -10.15
N HIS A 127 -1.23 11.69 -10.37
CA HIS A 127 -1.42 12.22 -11.70
C HIS A 127 -0.28 13.11 -12.09
#